data_8a1c202578431b2bfbef662763c4ae63
#
_entry.id   8a1c202578431b2bfbef662763c4ae63
#
_cell.length_a   1.000
_cell.length_b   1.000
_cell.length_c   1.000
_cell.angle_alpha   90.00
_cell.angle_beta   90.00
_cell.angle_gamma   90.00
#
_symmetry.space_group_name_H-M   'P 1'
#
loop_
_entity.id
_entity.type
_entity.pdbx_description
1 polymer ?
#
loop_
_entity_poly.entity_id
_entity_poly.type
_entity_poly.pdbx_seq_one_letter_code
_entity_poly.pdbx_strand_id
1 'polypeptide(L)'
;MPGLAEAMPEISPDGTTYKLKLRKNMKYSDGTPIKASDFTYAVQRLFKADSGGSVFYDVIVGAKEYADGKADTITGITTDDNTGDITIKLTGPNGTFENLLALMFSAPVPPTTKLDGDTTNTPPPASGPFMISNVDAPRTMTMERNPQFKTVKDAGASEVADANVDKITVVENKNQSAQVTDIVQNKVDFMVDPVPSDRLQEVKTRYADRFRMEESINTYYFFMNTQKAPFNDIKVRQAINYAVDPEALNRIFGGRLLPTQQVLPPGMPGYQEYKLYPGPDMNKAKQLIAEANPADRDITVWTDDEPDRKRIGEYYHDLLTQLGFNATLKVIAGDVYWTTIGNQSTPDVDTGFADWFQDFPHPDDFFRPLLNGASILPTNGNNLSRANLPELDAKMNELLTKQITDPGVEQQYADLDKAYMEQAVWAPYGNEQFTTFLSERMDFDKSYQHLLFKQDFTSFAVK
;
A
#
# COMPACT_ATOMS: atom_id res chain seq x y z
N MET A 1 -18.29 -7.34 2.45
CA MET A 1 -19.77 -7.17 2.19
C MET A 1 -19.98 -6.43 0.87
N PRO A 2 -21.10 -6.64 0.16
CA PRO A 2 -21.41 -5.91 -1.06
C PRO A 2 -21.72 -4.43 -0.75
N GLY A 3 -20.99 -3.51 -1.40
CA GLY A 3 -21.27 -2.08 -1.36
C GLY A 3 -22.24 -1.66 -2.47
N LEU A 4 -21.69 -1.24 -3.61
CA LEU A 4 -22.48 -0.83 -4.79
C LEU A 4 -23.10 -2.00 -5.53
N ALA A 5 -22.58 -3.22 -5.38
CA ALA A 5 -23.18 -4.44 -5.95
C ALA A 5 -24.34 -4.96 -5.08
N GLU A 6 -25.32 -5.65 -5.69
CA GLU A 6 -26.46 -6.24 -5.00
C GLU A 6 -26.06 -7.42 -4.10
N ALA A 7 -25.02 -8.18 -4.51
CA ALA A 7 -24.51 -9.37 -3.83
C ALA A 7 -22.99 -9.54 -4.10
N MET A 8 -22.39 -10.53 -3.44
CA MET A 8 -21.05 -11.00 -3.80
C MET A 8 -21.07 -11.55 -5.23
N PRO A 9 -19.93 -11.54 -5.96
CA PRO A 9 -19.88 -12.00 -7.33
C PRO A 9 -20.23 -13.49 -7.44
N GLU A 10 -20.94 -13.86 -8.51
CA GLU A 10 -21.03 -15.25 -8.94
C GLU A 10 -19.76 -15.62 -9.70
N ILE A 11 -19.06 -16.64 -9.23
CA ILE A 11 -17.80 -17.10 -9.82
C ILE A 11 -18.06 -18.39 -10.61
N SER A 12 -17.55 -18.46 -11.85
CA SER A 12 -17.63 -19.68 -12.64
C SER A 12 -16.81 -20.82 -12.01
N PRO A 13 -17.16 -22.09 -12.23
CA PRO A 13 -16.46 -23.23 -11.64
C PRO A 13 -14.95 -23.30 -11.97
N ASP A 14 -14.55 -22.69 -13.08
CA ASP A 14 -13.14 -22.60 -13.49
C ASP A 14 -12.42 -21.38 -12.92
N GLY A 15 -13.08 -20.56 -12.09
CA GLY A 15 -12.52 -19.37 -11.44
C GLY A 15 -12.18 -18.23 -12.38
N THR A 16 -12.63 -18.24 -13.64
CA THR A 16 -12.21 -17.26 -14.65
C THR A 16 -13.26 -16.21 -15.00
N THR A 17 -14.51 -16.40 -14.59
CA THR A 17 -15.60 -15.46 -14.89
C THR A 17 -16.30 -15.03 -13.62
N TYR A 18 -16.39 -13.72 -13.43
CA TYR A 18 -17.06 -13.06 -12.30
C TYR A 18 -18.26 -12.30 -12.81
N LYS A 19 -19.43 -12.53 -12.21
CA LYS A 19 -20.66 -11.82 -12.54
C LYS A 19 -21.14 -11.03 -11.34
N LEU A 20 -21.39 -9.78 -11.54
CA LEU A 20 -21.86 -8.82 -10.54
C LEU A 20 -23.10 -8.12 -11.06
N LYS A 21 -23.90 -7.61 -10.15
CA LYS A 21 -25.03 -6.74 -10.49
C LYS A 21 -24.96 -5.47 -9.65
N LEU A 22 -24.90 -4.34 -10.34
CA LEU A 22 -24.93 -3.04 -9.72
C LEU A 22 -26.35 -2.74 -9.19
N ARG A 23 -26.45 -2.20 -7.97
CA ARG A 23 -27.72 -1.72 -7.41
C ARG A 23 -28.29 -0.60 -8.28
N LYS A 24 -29.61 -0.55 -8.40
CA LYS A 24 -30.30 0.46 -9.23
C LYS A 24 -30.53 1.76 -8.45
N ASN A 25 -30.69 2.85 -9.21
CA ASN A 25 -31.09 4.16 -8.72
C ASN A 25 -30.06 4.85 -7.81
N MET A 26 -28.82 4.36 -7.75
CA MET A 26 -27.74 5.04 -7.06
C MET A 26 -27.24 6.25 -7.86
N LYS A 27 -26.75 7.27 -7.14
CA LYS A 27 -26.25 8.49 -7.74
C LYS A 27 -24.91 8.89 -7.13
N TYR A 28 -24.05 9.46 -7.96
CA TYR A 28 -22.88 10.20 -7.49
C TYR A 28 -23.28 11.49 -6.76
N SER A 29 -22.32 12.10 -6.06
CA SER A 29 -22.51 13.32 -5.28
C SER A 29 -23.04 14.51 -6.07
N ASP A 30 -22.78 14.55 -7.38
CA ASP A 30 -23.29 15.58 -8.32
C ASP A 30 -24.71 15.28 -8.83
N GLY A 31 -25.30 14.15 -8.42
CA GLY A 31 -26.64 13.71 -8.82
C GLY A 31 -26.69 12.89 -10.11
N THR A 32 -25.56 12.67 -10.79
CA THR A 32 -25.53 11.80 -11.97
C THR A 32 -25.72 10.33 -11.57
N PRO A 33 -26.43 9.51 -12.40
CA PRO A 33 -26.61 8.08 -12.10
C PRO A 33 -25.29 7.32 -12.13
N ILE A 34 -25.10 6.39 -11.19
CA ILE A 34 -23.99 5.41 -11.23
C ILE A 34 -24.43 4.28 -12.17
N LYS A 35 -23.59 3.97 -13.16
CA LYS A 35 -23.84 2.98 -14.19
C LYS A 35 -22.85 1.82 -14.15
N ALA A 36 -23.24 0.68 -14.71
CA ALA A 36 -22.35 -0.47 -14.81
C ALA A 36 -21.13 -0.18 -15.69
N SER A 37 -21.29 0.61 -16.75
CA SER A 37 -20.20 1.05 -17.63
C SER A 37 -19.15 1.92 -16.92
N ASP A 38 -19.48 2.59 -15.82
CA ASP A 38 -18.57 3.42 -15.03
C ASP A 38 -17.47 2.57 -14.36
N PHE A 39 -17.78 1.30 -14.06
CA PHE A 39 -16.77 0.33 -13.60
C PHE A 39 -15.71 0.07 -14.67
N THR A 40 -16.14 -0.19 -15.92
CA THR A 40 -15.20 -0.35 -17.05
C THR A 40 -14.31 0.87 -17.20
N TYR A 41 -14.94 2.06 -17.13
CA TYR A 41 -14.21 3.32 -17.25
C TYR A 41 -13.17 3.49 -16.13
N ALA A 42 -13.51 3.15 -14.90
CA ALA A 42 -12.57 3.21 -13.77
C ALA A 42 -11.36 2.30 -13.98
N VAL A 43 -11.57 1.05 -14.40
CA VAL A 43 -10.47 0.11 -14.67
C VAL A 43 -9.62 0.58 -15.85
N GLN A 44 -10.23 1.07 -16.92
CA GLN A 44 -9.50 1.65 -18.08
C GLN A 44 -8.63 2.83 -17.67
N ARG A 45 -9.13 3.67 -16.74
CA ARG A 45 -8.40 4.82 -16.23
C ARG A 45 -7.11 4.42 -15.51
N LEU A 46 -7.06 3.28 -14.80
CA LEU A 46 -5.83 2.82 -14.15
C LEU A 46 -4.67 2.70 -15.12
N PHE A 47 -4.92 2.13 -16.31
CA PHE A 47 -3.89 1.95 -17.34
C PHE A 47 -3.54 3.26 -18.06
N LYS A 48 -4.51 4.14 -18.29
CA LYS A 48 -4.26 5.43 -18.98
C LYS A 48 -3.62 6.49 -18.09
N ALA A 49 -3.83 6.40 -16.78
CA ALA A 49 -3.23 7.30 -15.80
C ALA A 49 -1.91 6.77 -15.22
N ASP A 50 -1.36 5.69 -15.78
CA ASP A 50 -0.13 5.03 -15.29
C ASP A 50 -0.17 4.74 -13.78
N SER A 51 -1.32 4.30 -13.28
CA SER A 51 -1.50 3.97 -11.87
C SER A 51 -0.71 2.72 -11.47
N GLY A 52 0.00 2.77 -10.34
CA GLY A 52 0.64 1.59 -9.75
C GLY A 52 -0.35 0.46 -9.41
N GLY A 53 -1.64 0.77 -9.22
CA GLY A 53 -2.71 -0.21 -9.02
C GLY A 53 -3.11 -0.98 -10.28
N SER A 54 -2.63 -0.61 -11.46
CA SER A 54 -2.93 -1.31 -12.72
C SER A 54 -2.48 -2.78 -12.70
N VAL A 55 -1.42 -3.10 -11.96
CA VAL A 55 -0.88 -4.46 -11.81
C VAL A 55 -1.89 -5.46 -11.23
N PHE A 56 -2.86 -4.99 -10.45
CA PHE A 56 -3.91 -5.85 -9.89
C PHE A 56 -4.98 -6.23 -10.92
N TYR A 57 -5.11 -5.49 -12.02
CA TYR A 57 -6.17 -5.66 -13.03
C TYR A 57 -5.65 -6.14 -14.38
N ASP A 58 -4.35 -6.40 -14.52
CA ASP A 58 -3.72 -6.93 -15.74
C ASP A 58 -4.18 -8.36 -16.08
N VAL A 59 -4.72 -9.07 -15.08
CA VAL A 59 -5.32 -10.40 -15.20
C VAL A 59 -6.64 -10.41 -15.98
N ILE A 60 -7.25 -9.25 -16.24
CA ILE A 60 -8.50 -9.15 -17.02
C ILE A 60 -8.18 -9.32 -18.52
N VAL A 61 -8.97 -10.15 -19.20
CA VAL A 61 -8.81 -10.38 -20.64
C VAL A 61 -8.87 -9.06 -21.42
N GLY A 62 -7.86 -8.80 -22.23
CA GLY A 62 -7.75 -7.58 -23.03
C GLY A 62 -7.19 -6.36 -22.30
N ALA A 63 -6.86 -6.47 -21.00
CA ALA A 63 -6.29 -5.36 -20.23
C ALA A 63 -4.90 -4.96 -20.78
N LYS A 64 -4.08 -5.95 -21.10
CA LYS A 64 -2.73 -5.71 -21.65
C LYS A 64 -2.80 -5.08 -23.04
N GLU A 65 -3.67 -5.58 -23.91
CA GLU A 65 -3.88 -5.01 -25.24
C GLU A 65 -4.35 -3.55 -25.18
N TYR A 66 -5.22 -3.25 -24.20
CA TYR A 66 -5.68 -1.88 -23.93
C TYR A 66 -4.54 -1.00 -23.41
N ALA A 67 -3.74 -1.48 -22.45
CA ALA A 67 -2.57 -0.79 -21.92
C ALA A 67 -1.57 -0.45 -23.03
N ASP A 68 -1.29 -1.41 -23.92
CA ASP A 68 -0.37 -1.27 -25.06
C ASP A 68 -0.93 -0.39 -26.21
N GLY A 69 -2.18 0.11 -26.09
CA GLY A 69 -2.84 0.88 -27.15
C GLY A 69 -3.25 0.06 -28.38
N LYS A 70 -3.32 -1.27 -28.25
CA LYS A 70 -3.71 -2.20 -29.33
C LYS A 70 -5.23 -2.46 -29.37
N ALA A 71 -5.94 -2.02 -28.36
CA ALA A 71 -7.39 -2.12 -28.23
C ALA A 71 -7.97 -0.82 -27.65
N ASP A 72 -9.19 -0.46 -28.08
CA ASP A 72 -9.90 0.74 -27.59
C ASP A 72 -10.64 0.50 -26.26
N THR A 73 -10.76 -0.76 -25.84
CA THR A 73 -11.44 -1.15 -24.60
C THR A 73 -10.87 -2.45 -24.05
N ILE A 74 -11.13 -2.70 -22.75
CA ILE A 74 -10.79 -3.96 -22.09
C ILE A 74 -11.88 -4.98 -22.40
N THR A 75 -11.61 -5.90 -23.33
CA THR A 75 -12.59 -6.83 -23.91
C THR A 75 -13.16 -7.85 -22.91
N GLY A 76 -12.44 -8.10 -21.81
CA GLY A 76 -12.88 -8.99 -20.72
C GLY A 76 -13.96 -8.40 -19.81
N ILE A 77 -14.28 -7.11 -19.93
CA ILE A 77 -15.36 -6.48 -19.16
C ILE A 77 -16.55 -6.23 -20.07
N THR A 78 -17.70 -6.76 -19.69
CA THR A 78 -18.98 -6.51 -20.38
C THR A 78 -19.98 -5.96 -19.38
N THR A 79 -20.67 -4.88 -19.74
CA THR A 79 -21.63 -4.19 -18.86
C THR A 79 -22.93 -3.91 -19.58
N ASP A 80 -24.04 -3.90 -18.82
CA ASP A 80 -25.36 -3.45 -19.28
C ASP A 80 -25.91 -2.40 -18.30
N ASP A 81 -25.97 -1.16 -18.73
CA ASP A 81 -26.44 -0.03 -17.91
C ASP A 81 -27.95 -0.12 -17.60
N ASN A 82 -28.76 -0.88 -18.36
CA ASN A 82 -30.19 -1.02 -18.11
C ASN A 82 -30.46 -2.04 -17.00
N THR A 83 -29.72 -3.15 -17.02
CA THR A 83 -29.88 -4.22 -16.01
C THR A 83 -28.98 -4.04 -14.81
N GLY A 84 -27.84 -3.36 -14.96
CA GLY A 84 -26.79 -3.22 -13.96
C GLY A 84 -25.78 -4.40 -13.99
N ASP A 85 -25.90 -5.30 -14.97
CA ASP A 85 -25.04 -6.48 -15.04
C ASP A 85 -23.62 -6.10 -15.43
N ILE A 86 -22.64 -6.70 -14.74
CA ILE A 86 -21.20 -6.60 -15.01
C ILE A 86 -20.65 -8.02 -15.07
N THR A 87 -20.05 -8.37 -16.19
CA THR A 87 -19.33 -9.64 -16.35
C THR A 87 -17.86 -9.35 -16.59
N ILE A 88 -16.97 -9.98 -15.80
CA ILE A 88 -15.51 -9.82 -15.89
C ILE A 88 -14.92 -11.19 -16.20
N LYS A 89 -14.10 -11.26 -17.26
CA LYS A 89 -13.37 -12.47 -17.64
C LYS A 89 -11.88 -12.28 -17.37
N LEU A 90 -11.28 -13.23 -16.70
CA LEU A 90 -9.88 -13.27 -16.39
C LEU A 90 -9.12 -14.18 -17.37
N THR A 91 -7.83 -13.94 -17.53
CA THR A 91 -6.91 -14.76 -18.34
C THR A 91 -6.65 -16.14 -17.74
N GLY A 92 -6.94 -16.31 -16.45
CA GLY A 92 -6.84 -17.53 -15.67
C GLY A 92 -7.53 -17.40 -14.32
N PRO A 93 -7.68 -18.46 -13.54
CA PRO A 93 -8.25 -18.39 -12.20
C PRO A 93 -7.40 -17.49 -11.31
N ASN A 94 -8.07 -16.73 -10.45
CA ASN A 94 -7.41 -15.79 -9.52
C ASN A 94 -8.12 -15.81 -8.16
N GLY A 95 -7.46 -16.38 -7.14
CA GLY A 95 -8.01 -16.51 -5.79
C GLY A 95 -8.15 -15.20 -5.01
N THR A 96 -7.59 -14.09 -5.51
CA THR A 96 -7.63 -12.78 -4.85
C THR A 96 -8.60 -11.81 -5.51
N PHE A 97 -9.18 -12.13 -6.65
CA PHE A 97 -9.90 -11.16 -7.48
C PHE A 97 -11.13 -10.55 -6.79
N GLU A 98 -11.78 -11.27 -5.86
CA GLU A 98 -12.84 -10.70 -5.04
C GLU A 98 -12.34 -9.55 -4.16
N ASN A 99 -11.13 -9.68 -3.61
CA ASN A 99 -10.50 -8.60 -2.84
C ASN A 99 -10.19 -7.38 -3.73
N LEU A 100 -9.72 -7.64 -4.96
CA LEU A 100 -9.42 -6.57 -5.92
C LEU A 100 -10.67 -5.77 -6.32
N LEU A 101 -11.84 -6.41 -6.37
CA LEU A 101 -13.12 -5.73 -6.59
C LEU A 101 -13.53 -4.82 -5.42
N ALA A 102 -12.95 -5.00 -4.25
CA ALA A 102 -13.21 -4.16 -3.08
C ALA A 102 -12.22 -2.98 -2.95
N LEU A 103 -11.15 -2.95 -3.74
CA LEU A 103 -10.19 -1.86 -3.73
C LEU A 103 -10.78 -0.58 -4.34
N MET A 104 -10.30 0.56 -3.83
CA MET A 104 -10.71 1.88 -4.36
C MET A 104 -10.37 2.05 -5.85
N PHE A 105 -9.39 1.34 -6.36
CA PHE A 105 -8.99 1.37 -7.78
C PHE A 105 -10.11 0.96 -8.73
N SER A 106 -11.02 0.07 -8.31
CA SER A 106 -12.16 -0.38 -9.09
C SER A 106 -13.45 0.39 -8.79
N ALA A 107 -13.40 1.38 -7.89
CA ALA A 107 -14.57 2.20 -7.59
C ALA A 107 -15.07 2.91 -8.86
N PRO A 108 -16.34 2.77 -9.24
CA PRO A 108 -16.88 3.43 -10.42
C PRO A 108 -16.68 4.94 -10.38
N VAL A 109 -16.28 5.51 -11.51
CA VAL A 109 -16.21 6.95 -11.74
C VAL A 109 -16.89 7.31 -13.04
N PRO A 110 -17.62 8.44 -13.12
CA PRO A 110 -18.34 8.80 -14.34
C PRO A 110 -17.36 9.15 -15.48
N PRO A 111 -17.75 8.99 -16.76
CA PRO A 111 -16.92 9.33 -17.92
C PRO A 111 -16.56 10.82 -18.04
N THR A 112 -17.15 11.68 -17.23
CA THR A 112 -16.75 13.07 -17.08
C THR A 112 -15.42 13.25 -16.33
N THR A 113 -15.01 12.23 -15.60
CA THR A 113 -13.69 12.18 -14.96
C THR A 113 -12.62 12.05 -16.04
N LYS A 114 -11.52 12.78 -15.89
CA LYS A 114 -10.40 12.71 -16.83
C LYS A 114 -9.85 11.28 -16.90
N LEU A 115 -9.75 10.71 -18.10
CA LEU A 115 -9.30 9.33 -18.30
C LEU A 115 -7.82 9.16 -18.00
N ASP A 116 -6.99 10.13 -18.37
CA ASP A 116 -5.55 10.14 -18.18
C ASP A 116 -5.10 11.21 -17.18
N GLY A 117 -3.98 10.96 -16.53
CA GLY A 117 -3.32 11.92 -15.65
C GLY A 117 -4.04 12.18 -14.31
N ASP A 118 -3.58 13.23 -13.66
CA ASP A 118 -3.95 13.59 -12.29
C ASP A 118 -5.32 14.26 -12.17
N THR A 119 -6.05 13.91 -11.12
CA THR A 119 -7.35 14.50 -10.75
C THR A 119 -7.33 15.20 -9.40
N THR A 120 -6.17 15.47 -8.82
CA THR A 120 -6.02 16.10 -7.48
C THR A 120 -6.83 17.39 -7.37
N ASN A 121 -6.75 18.27 -8.37
CA ASN A 121 -7.47 19.55 -8.36
C ASN A 121 -8.89 19.46 -8.95
N THR A 122 -9.27 18.31 -9.48
CA THR A 122 -10.60 18.06 -10.07
C THR A 122 -11.09 16.67 -9.65
N PRO A 123 -11.31 16.44 -8.35
CA PRO A 123 -11.70 15.12 -7.85
C PRO A 123 -13.01 14.67 -8.50
N PRO A 124 -13.13 13.38 -8.82
CA PRO A 124 -14.36 12.85 -9.40
C PRO A 124 -15.52 12.95 -8.42
N PRO A 125 -16.76 12.99 -8.92
CA PRO A 125 -17.94 12.85 -8.08
C PRO A 125 -17.90 11.56 -7.27
N ALA A 126 -18.25 11.62 -5.99
CA ALA A 126 -18.15 10.53 -5.04
C ALA A 126 -19.39 9.64 -5.02
N SER A 127 -19.20 8.34 -4.85
CA SER A 127 -20.28 7.36 -4.56
C SER A 127 -20.36 6.98 -3.07
N GLY A 128 -19.38 7.36 -2.26
CA GLY A 128 -19.29 7.10 -0.83
C GLY A 128 -19.99 8.14 0.04
N PRO A 129 -19.90 7.99 1.40
CA PRO A 129 -20.56 8.88 2.36
C PRO A 129 -20.01 10.31 2.40
N PHE A 130 -18.78 10.50 1.96
CA PHE A 130 -18.15 11.82 1.81
C PHE A 130 -17.86 12.14 0.35
N MET A 131 -17.87 13.43 0.03
CA MET A 131 -17.38 13.98 -1.23
C MET A 131 -16.31 15.03 -0.96
N ILE A 132 -15.34 15.17 -1.83
CA ILE A 132 -14.36 16.26 -1.77
C ILE A 132 -15.05 17.50 -2.33
N SER A 133 -15.23 18.52 -1.48
CA SER A 133 -15.94 19.77 -1.84
C SER A 133 -15.00 20.91 -2.19
N ASN A 134 -13.75 20.84 -1.72
CA ASN A 134 -12.73 21.84 -2.03
C ASN A 134 -11.33 21.24 -1.94
N VAL A 135 -10.48 21.63 -2.88
CA VAL A 135 -9.04 21.33 -2.87
C VAL A 135 -8.27 22.61 -3.10
N ASP A 136 -7.36 22.93 -2.20
CA ASP A 136 -6.34 23.96 -2.33
C ASP A 136 -4.98 23.29 -2.07
N ALA A 137 -4.63 22.40 -2.99
CA ALA A 137 -3.41 21.60 -2.86
C ALA A 137 -2.13 22.46 -2.93
N PRO A 138 -1.11 22.18 -2.12
CA PRO A 138 -1.07 21.10 -1.14
C PRO A 138 -1.66 21.47 0.24
N ARG A 139 -2.15 22.71 0.44
CA ARG A 139 -2.43 23.26 1.78
C ARG A 139 -3.64 22.67 2.48
N THR A 140 -4.75 22.51 1.77
CA THR A 140 -6.00 22.05 2.38
C THR A 140 -6.84 21.22 1.42
N MET A 141 -7.58 20.27 2.01
CA MET A 141 -8.65 19.54 1.35
C MET A 141 -9.86 19.49 2.28
N THR A 142 -11.04 19.70 1.73
CA THR A 142 -12.28 19.63 2.48
C THR A 142 -13.15 18.50 1.93
N MET A 143 -13.62 17.64 2.84
CA MET A 143 -14.65 16.63 2.55
C MET A 143 -15.94 17.01 3.29
N GLU A 144 -17.06 16.86 2.62
CA GLU A 144 -18.39 17.08 3.17
C GLU A 144 -19.27 15.86 2.93
N ARG A 145 -20.35 15.71 3.71
CA ARG A 145 -21.32 14.63 3.49
C ARG A 145 -21.79 14.65 2.05
N ASN A 146 -21.78 13.48 1.44
CA ASN A 146 -22.38 13.30 0.12
C ASN A 146 -23.93 13.32 0.23
N PRO A 147 -24.62 14.33 -0.31
CA PRO A 147 -26.08 14.45 -0.19
C PRO A 147 -26.82 13.34 -0.95
N GLN A 148 -26.17 12.67 -1.90
CA GLN A 148 -26.72 11.59 -2.68
C GLN A 148 -26.42 10.20 -2.09
N PHE A 149 -25.61 10.08 -1.04
CA PHE A 149 -25.26 8.79 -0.44
C PHE A 149 -26.50 8.02 0.05
N LYS A 150 -27.55 8.72 0.45
CA LYS A 150 -28.85 8.10 0.75
C LYS A 150 -29.39 7.21 -0.37
N THR A 151 -29.09 7.54 -1.63
CA THR A 151 -29.54 6.72 -2.77
C THR A 151 -28.85 5.35 -2.81
N VAL A 152 -27.60 5.26 -2.30
CA VAL A 152 -26.86 4.01 -2.13
C VAL A 152 -27.49 3.19 -1.00
N LYS A 153 -27.86 3.83 0.11
CA LYS A 153 -28.53 3.20 1.24
C LYS A 153 -29.92 2.69 0.84
N ASP A 154 -30.71 3.53 0.18
CA ASP A 154 -32.08 3.21 -0.31
C ASP A 154 -32.06 2.06 -1.33
N ALA A 155 -30.96 1.92 -2.10
CA ALA A 155 -30.76 0.80 -3.03
C ALA A 155 -30.43 -0.53 -2.33
N GLY A 156 -30.36 -0.56 -0.99
CA GLY A 156 -30.18 -1.78 -0.19
C GLY A 156 -28.75 -1.97 0.38
N ALA A 157 -27.87 -0.97 0.27
CA ALA A 157 -26.55 -1.00 0.92
C ALA A 157 -26.63 -0.47 2.37
N SER A 158 -27.57 -0.97 3.16
CA SER A 158 -27.85 -0.47 4.52
C SER A 158 -26.69 -0.67 5.50
N GLU A 159 -25.83 -1.66 5.25
CA GLU A 159 -24.69 -1.99 6.11
C GLU A 159 -23.46 -1.10 5.85
N VAL A 160 -23.42 -0.35 4.75
CA VAL A 160 -22.35 0.62 4.52
C VAL A 160 -22.51 1.76 5.52
N ALA A 161 -21.44 2.07 6.26
CA ALA A 161 -21.48 3.07 7.32
C ALA A 161 -21.83 4.47 6.79
N ASP A 162 -22.68 5.18 7.54
CA ASP A 162 -22.92 6.62 7.35
C ASP A 162 -21.81 7.42 8.00
N ALA A 163 -21.59 8.64 7.50
CA ALA A 163 -20.69 9.58 8.17
C ALA A 163 -21.30 10.10 9.48
N ASN A 164 -20.54 10.10 10.57
CA ASN A 164 -20.96 10.68 11.85
C ASN A 164 -20.77 12.21 11.90
N VAL A 165 -19.80 12.73 11.14
CA VAL A 165 -19.52 14.17 11.06
C VAL A 165 -19.96 14.76 9.73
N ASP A 166 -20.28 16.07 9.70
CA ASP A 166 -20.78 16.72 8.48
C ASP A 166 -19.65 17.15 7.55
N LYS A 167 -18.50 17.47 8.14
CA LYS A 167 -17.37 18.05 7.42
C LYS A 167 -16.03 17.63 8.05
N ILE A 168 -15.07 17.33 7.18
CA ILE A 168 -13.68 17.07 7.55
C ILE A 168 -12.81 18.02 6.73
N THR A 169 -11.96 18.80 7.42
CA THR A 169 -10.94 19.63 6.78
C THR A 169 -9.58 19.04 7.07
N VAL A 170 -8.90 18.59 6.03
CA VAL A 170 -7.51 18.16 6.09
C VAL A 170 -6.62 19.37 5.84
N VAL A 171 -5.65 19.60 6.70
CA VAL A 171 -4.67 20.71 6.60
C VAL A 171 -3.29 20.10 6.56
N GLU A 172 -2.49 20.47 5.54
CA GLU A 172 -1.11 20.03 5.48
C GLU A 172 -0.28 20.73 6.55
N ASN A 173 0.43 19.94 7.35
CA ASN A 173 1.42 20.43 8.30
C ASN A 173 2.55 19.41 8.39
N LYS A 174 3.68 19.69 7.73
CA LYS A 174 4.85 18.78 7.68
C LYS A 174 5.56 18.60 9.02
N ASN A 175 5.24 19.42 10.03
CA ASN A 175 5.85 19.30 11.36
C ASN A 175 4.98 18.45 12.30
N GLN A 176 5.28 17.17 12.38
CA GLN A 176 4.55 16.20 13.21
C GLN A 176 4.51 16.58 14.69
N SER A 177 5.60 17.12 15.27
CA SER A 177 5.60 17.60 16.66
C SER A 177 4.68 18.82 16.86
N ALA A 178 4.51 19.67 15.84
CA ALA A 178 3.51 20.73 15.87
C ALA A 178 2.08 20.18 15.76
N GLN A 179 1.84 19.14 14.95
CA GLN A 179 0.54 18.45 14.88
C GLN A 179 0.13 17.91 16.25
N VAL A 180 1.04 17.26 17.00
CA VAL A 180 0.78 16.80 18.37
C VAL A 180 0.36 17.99 19.27
N THR A 181 1.05 19.12 19.15
CA THR A 181 0.74 20.32 19.95
C THR A 181 -0.64 20.89 19.60
N ASP A 182 -1.01 20.90 18.31
CA ASP A 182 -2.30 21.38 17.85
C ASP A 182 -3.47 20.49 18.32
N ILE A 183 -3.26 19.16 18.40
CA ILE A 183 -4.22 18.23 19.00
C ILE A 183 -4.38 18.51 20.51
N VAL A 184 -3.27 18.65 21.24
CA VAL A 184 -3.28 18.96 22.67
C VAL A 184 -4.04 20.25 22.95
N GLN A 185 -3.94 21.23 22.07
CA GLN A 185 -4.63 22.53 22.17
C GLN A 185 -6.04 22.53 21.58
N ASN A 186 -6.56 21.40 21.12
CA ASN A 186 -7.85 21.26 20.44
C ASN A 186 -7.99 22.17 19.18
N LYS A 187 -6.90 22.53 18.51
CA LYS A 187 -6.92 23.25 17.23
C LYS A 187 -7.24 22.34 16.06
N VAL A 188 -6.74 21.11 16.11
CA VAL A 188 -7.08 20.02 15.20
C VAL A 188 -7.57 18.83 16.00
N ASP A 189 -8.30 17.92 15.36
CA ASP A 189 -8.97 16.81 16.04
C ASP A 189 -8.21 15.49 15.89
N PHE A 190 -7.42 15.37 14.85
CA PHE A 190 -6.74 14.14 14.45
C PHE A 190 -5.48 14.44 13.65
N MET A 191 -4.48 13.59 13.72
CA MET A 191 -3.30 13.60 12.84
C MET A 191 -3.25 12.29 12.04
N VAL A 192 -2.98 12.42 10.73
CA VAL A 192 -2.83 11.26 9.83
C VAL A 192 -1.46 10.62 10.02
N ASP A 193 -0.44 11.46 10.22
CA ASP A 193 0.91 10.99 10.51
C ASP A 193 0.97 10.26 11.85
N PRO A 194 1.87 9.30 12.02
CA PRO A 194 2.10 8.70 13.33
C PRO A 194 2.63 9.76 14.32
N VAL A 195 2.35 9.55 15.61
CA VAL A 195 2.97 10.37 16.65
C VAL A 195 4.49 10.21 16.58
N PRO A 196 5.25 11.31 16.36
CA PRO A 196 6.69 11.21 16.14
C PRO A 196 7.42 10.70 17.37
N SER A 197 8.55 10.03 17.15
CA SER A 197 9.30 9.34 18.20
C SER A 197 9.71 10.22 19.38
N ASP A 198 10.01 11.51 19.13
CA ASP A 198 10.37 12.49 20.16
C ASP A 198 9.19 12.92 21.06
N ARG A 199 7.94 12.76 20.60
CA ARG A 199 6.74 13.11 21.35
C ARG A 199 5.97 11.88 21.88
N LEU A 200 6.31 10.68 21.41
CA LEU A 200 5.55 9.46 21.69
C LEU A 200 5.44 9.16 23.19
N GLN A 201 6.53 9.28 23.94
CA GLN A 201 6.52 9.02 25.38
C GLN A 201 5.65 10.04 26.14
N GLU A 202 5.68 11.29 25.74
CA GLU A 202 4.79 12.31 26.31
C GLU A 202 3.32 11.95 26.08
N VAL A 203 2.97 11.62 24.83
CA VAL A 203 1.59 11.30 24.46
C VAL A 203 1.11 10.04 25.19
N LYS A 204 1.91 8.99 25.23
CA LYS A 204 1.60 7.73 25.96
C LYS A 204 1.33 7.93 27.45
N THR A 205 2.01 8.87 28.09
CA THR A 205 1.93 9.05 29.54
C THR A 205 0.93 10.11 29.98
N ARG A 206 0.83 11.22 29.23
CA ARG A 206 -0.03 12.35 29.62
C ARG A 206 -1.43 12.30 29.04
N TYR A 207 -1.60 11.61 27.91
CA TYR A 207 -2.83 11.60 27.12
C TYR A 207 -3.27 10.18 26.79
N ALA A 208 -3.03 9.24 27.71
CA ALA A 208 -3.33 7.82 27.54
C ALA A 208 -4.83 7.53 27.31
N ASP A 209 -5.71 8.40 27.79
CA ASP A 209 -7.16 8.32 27.64
C ASP A 209 -7.66 8.61 26.23
N ARG A 210 -6.81 9.17 25.36
CA ARG A 210 -7.12 9.53 23.99
C ARG A 210 -6.00 9.16 22.99
N PHE A 211 -5.19 8.20 23.39
CA PHE A 211 -4.10 7.63 22.60
C PHE A 211 -4.21 6.11 22.53
N ARG A 212 -4.03 5.55 21.36
CA ARG A 212 -3.85 4.11 21.12
C ARG A 212 -2.63 3.87 20.27
N MET A 213 -2.01 2.70 20.46
CA MET A 213 -1.01 2.14 19.57
C MET A 213 -1.46 0.71 19.26
N GLU A 214 -1.74 0.45 18.02
CA GLU A 214 -2.40 -0.76 17.53
C GLU A 214 -1.54 -1.45 16.47
N GLU A 215 -1.60 -2.77 16.42
CA GLU A 215 -0.92 -3.53 15.37
C GLU A 215 -1.46 -3.14 14.00
N SER A 216 -0.60 -3.22 13.00
CA SER A 216 -0.92 -2.94 11.60
C SER A 216 -0.25 -3.98 10.71
N ILE A 217 -0.85 -4.24 9.56
CA ILE A 217 -0.34 -5.20 8.60
C ILE A 217 0.53 -4.47 7.59
N ASN A 218 1.81 -4.42 7.87
CA ASN A 218 2.82 -3.73 7.06
C ASN A 218 4.19 -4.34 7.27
N THR A 219 5.12 -4.08 6.34
CA THR A 219 6.53 -4.43 6.48
C THR A 219 7.40 -3.27 6.01
N TYR A 220 8.33 -2.86 6.86
CA TYR A 220 9.38 -1.89 6.59
C TYR A 220 10.67 -2.61 6.23
N TYR A 221 11.32 -2.19 5.15
CA TYR A 221 12.51 -2.86 4.64
C TYR A 221 13.46 -1.91 3.91
N PHE A 222 14.70 -2.31 3.78
CA PHE A 222 15.61 -1.73 2.80
C PHE A 222 15.50 -2.54 1.51
N PHE A 223 15.12 -1.88 0.41
CA PHE A 223 15.20 -2.52 -0.90
C PHE A 223 16.65 -2.51 -1.41
N MET A 224 17.00 -3.47 -2.24
CA MET A 224 18.31 -3.59 -2.87
C MET A 224 18.10 -3.93 -4.34
N ASN A 225 18.53 -3.06 -5.26
CA ASN A 225 18.35 -3.28 -6.70
C ASN A 225 19.16 -4.50 -7.17
N THR A 226 18.50 -5.64 -7.25
CA THR A 226 19.12 -6.93 -7.57
C THR A 226 19.69 -7.03 -8.98
N GLN A 227 19.37 -6.08 -9.86
CA GLN A 227 19.86 -6.04 -11.24
C GLN A 227 21.12 -5.17 -11.40
N LYS A 228 21.55 -4.47 -10.34
CA LYS A 228 22.69 -3.55 -10.37
C LYS A 228 23.78 -3.96 -9.37
N ALA A 229 25.06 -3.85 -9.75
CA ALA A 229 26.15 -4.00 -8.81
C ALA A 229 26.08 -2.88 -7.74
N PRO A 230 26.45 -3.17 -6.48
CA PRO A 230 26.96 -4.45 -5.98
C PRO A 230 25.83 -5.43 -5.57
N PHE A 231 24.55 -5.02 -5.63
CA PHE A 231 23.41 -5.80 -5.12
C PHE A 231 22.97 -6.96 -6.04
N ASN A 232 23.53 -7.10 -7.23
CA ASN A 232 23.37 -8.30 -8.05
C ASN A 232 24.07 -9.53 -7.44
N ASP A 233 25.01 -9.35 -6.51
CA ASP A 233 25.62 -10.45 -5.75
C ASP A 233 24.80 -10.76 -4.49
N ILE A 234 24.34 -11.99 -4.37
CA ILE A 234 23.53 -12.44 -3.22
C ILE A 234 24.32 -12.35 -1.90
N LYS A 235 25.65 -12.54 -1.90
CA LYS A 235 26.43 -12.43 -0.67
C LYS A 235 26.47 -11.01 -0.12
N VAL A 236 26.43 -10.00 -1.00
CA VAL A 236 26.31 -8.59 -0.59
C VAL A 236 24.96 -8.36 0.08
N ARG A 237 23.87 -8.86 -0.50
CA ARG A 237 22.53 -8.71 0.08
C ARG A 237 22.38 -9.47 1.41
N GLN A 238 22.94 -10.69 1.49
CA GLN A 238 22.98 -11.45 2.74
C GLN A 238 23.80 -10.74 3.82
N ALA A 239 24.92 -10.13 3.45
CA ALA A 239 25.74 -9.35 4.39
C ALA A 239 24.94 -8.22 5.02
N ILE A 240 24.12 -7.52 4.23
CA ILE A 240 23.26 -6.44 4.74
C ILE A 240 22.21 -6.99 5.71
N ASN A 241 21.57 -8.12 5.38
CA ASN A 241 20.61 -8.77 6.28
C ASN A 241 21.24 -9.19 7.63
N TYR A 242 22.51 -9.65 7.63
CA TYR A 242 23.24 -9.92 8.87
C TYR A 242 23.64 -8.65 9.63
N ALA A 243 23.85 -7.53 8.94
CA ALA A 243 24.34 -6.30 9.56
C ALA A 243 23.23 -5.43 10.15
N VAL A 244 22.02 -5.47 9.58
CA VAL A 244 20.88 -4.67 10.04
C VAL A 244 20.51 -5.04 11.48
N ASP A 245 20.35 -4.02 12.34
CA ASP A 245 19.88 -4.14 13.72
C ASP A 245 18.42 -3.63 13.83
N PRO A 246 17.42 -4.52 13.80
CA PRO A 246 16.00 -4.13 13.91
C PRO A 246 15.69 -3.42 15.24
N GLU A 247 16.38 -3.76 16.32
CA GLU A 247 16.22 -3.08 17.62
C GLU A 247 16.74 -1.64 17.62
N ALA A 248 17.84 -1.38 16.90
CA ALA A 248 18.34 -0.02 16.70
C ALA A 248 17.31 0.80 15.90
N LEU A 249 16.72 0.23 14.87
CA LEU A 249 15.70 0.86 14.06
C LEU A 249 14.41 1.07 14.88
N ASN A 250 13.99 0.10 15.71
CA ASN A 250 12.87 0.29 16.63
C ASN A 250 13.09 1.48 17.58
N ARG A 251 14.32 1.69 18.07
CA ARG A 251 14.63 2.88 18.89
C ARG A 251 14.48 4.19 18.11
N ILE A 252 14.84 4.22 16.83
CA ILE A 252 14.59 5.39 15.96
C ILE A 252 13.11 5.72 15.86
N PHE A 253 12.25 4.69 15.76
CA PHE A 253 10.79 4.82 15.75
C PHE A 253 10.16 5.05 17.15
N GLY A 254 10.97 5.24 18.19
CA GLY A 254 10.47 5.44 19.55
C GLY A 254 9.75 4.23 20.15
N GLY A 255 9.99 3.03 19.64
CA GLY A 255 9.35 1.79 20.09
C GLY A 255 8.05 1.45 19.39
N ARG A 256 7.75 2.06 18.23
CA ARG A 256 6.57 1.73 17.42
C ARG A 256 6.81 0.54 16.48
N LEU A 257 8.05 0.14 16.26
CA LEU A 257 8.42 -0.86 15.26
C LEU A 257 8.61 -2.23 15.91
N LEU A 258 7.81 -3.22 15.55
CA LEU A 258 8.03 -4.61 15.95
C LEU A 258 9.09 -5.23 15.03
N PRO A 259 10.24 -5.70 15.56
CA PRO A 259 11.30 -6.27 14.74
C PRO A 259 10.84 -7.45 13.88
N THR A 260 11.26 -7.47 12.60
CA THR A 260 11.01 -8.58 11.68
C THR A 260 12.22 -8.82 10.77
N GLN A 261 12.28 -9.99 10.13
CA GLN A 261 13.27 -10.35 9.11
C GLN A 261 12.64 -11.09 7.94
N GLN A 262 11.34 -10.86 7.70
CA GLN A 262 10.57 -11.57 6.66
C GLN A 262 9.63 -10.64 5.90
N VAL A 263 9.15 -11.10 4.75
CA VAL A 263 8.28 -10.29 3.88
C VAL A 263 6.90 -10.12 4.49
N LEU A 264 6.27 -11.25 4.87
CA LEU A 264 4.93 -11.21 5.45
C LEU A 264 4.94 -10.70 6.88
N PRO A 265 4.06 -9.76 7.23
CA PRO A 265 3.90 -9.30 8.61
C PRO A 265 3.02 -10.25 9.45
N PRO A 266 3.10 -10.17 10.79
CA PRO A 266 2.16 -10.82 11.70
C PRO A 266 0.71 -10.47 11.35
N GLY A 267 -0.19 -11.46 11.45
CA GLY A 267 -1.61 -11.30 11.09
C GLY A 267 -1.95 -11.53 9.62
N MET A 268 -0.96 -11.58 8.72
CA MET A 268 -1.18 -11.97 7.33
C MET A 268 -1.32 -13.51 7.25
N PRO A 269 -2.32 -14.06 6.50
CA PRO A 269 -2.37 -15.49 6.23
C PRO A 269 -1.04 -16.00 5.66
N GLY A 270 -0.56 -17.15 6.13
CA GLY A 270 0.74 -17.69 5.72
C GLY A 270 1.94 -17.13 6.48
N TYR A 271 1.74 -16.14 7.37
CA TYR A 271 2.82 -15.70 8.25
C TYR A 271 3.29 -16.83 9.17
N GLN A 272 4.60 -17.10 9.18
CA GLN A 272 5.25 -18.01 10.13
C GLN A 272 6.60 -17.43 10.52
N GLU A 273 6.81 -17.21 11.82
CA GLU A 273 8.08 -16.65 12.29
C GLU A 273 9.24 -17.61 12.00
N TYR A 274 10.30 -17.07 11.38
CA TYR A 274 11.57 -17.75 11.17
C TYR A 274 12.75 -16.77 11.28
N LYS A 275 13.96 -17.30 11.44
CA LYS A 275 15.20 -16.50 11.51
C LYS A 275 16.26 -17.07 10.57
N LEU A 276 16.40 -16.46 9.39
CA LEU A 276 17.46 -16.82 8.43
C LEU A 276 18.77 -16.07 8.75
N TYR A 277 18.68 -14.86 9.25
CA TYR A 277 19.78 -13.98 9.51
C TYR A 277 19.84 -13.62 11.00
N PRO A 278 20.29 -14.57 11.87
CA PRO A 278 20.40 -14.28 13.29
C PRO A 278 21.47 -13.19 13.49
N GLY A 279 21.06 -12.06 14.01
CA GLY A 279 21.92 -10.91 14.15
C GLY A 279 21.33 -9.81 15.02
N PRO A 280 21.95 -8.63 15.03
CA PRO A 280 23.02 -8.17 14.11
C PRO A 280 24.37 -8.89 14.29
N ASP A 281 24.98 -9.33 13.18
CA ASP A 281 26.33 -9.92 13.13
C ASP A 281 27.22 -9.21 12.09
N MET A 282 27.86 -8.15 12.53
CA MET A 282 28.76 -7.34 11.70
C MET A 282 30.02 -8.14 11.23
N ASN A 283 30.47 -9.13 12.01
CA ASN A 283 31.62 -9.95 11.62
C ASN A 283 31.26 -10.86 10.45
N LYS A 284 30.09 -11.51 10.52
CA LYS A 284 29.57 -12.33 9.43
C LYS A 284 29.31 -11.51 8.19
N ALA A 285 28.74 -10.31 8.35
CA ALA A 285 28.50 -9.38 7.24
C ALA A 285 29.81 -9.00 6.54
N LYS A 286 30.84 -8.58 7.27
CA LYS A 286 32.15 -8.25 6.70
C LYS A 286 32.83 -9.43 6.04
N GLN A 287 32.69 -10.65 6.59
CA GLN A 287 33.16 -11.87 5.95
C GLN A 287 32.50 -12.06 4.57
N LEU A 288 31.17 -11.94 4.48
CA LEU A 288 30.44 -12.11 3.23
C LEU A 288 30.81 -11.04 2.19
N ILE A 289 31.04 -9.77 2.61
CA ILE A 289 31.53 -8.72 1.72
C ILE A 289 32.94 -9.04 1.21
N ALA A 290 33.82 -9.56 2.07
CA ALA A 290 35.15 -9.96 1.66
C ALA A 290 35.14 -11.14 0.67
N GLU A 291 34.24 -12.10 0.87
CA GLU A 291 34.02 -13.23 -0.06
C GLU A 291 33.44 -12.78 -1.39
N ALA A 292 32.46 -11.87 -1.39
CA ALA A 292 31.87 -11.29 -2.59
C ALA A 292 32.86 -10.42 -3.36
N ASN A 293 33.72 -9.72 -2.62
CA ASN A 293 34.75 -8.79 -3.16
C ASN A 293 34.20 -7.91 -4.29
N PRO A 294 33.13 -7.13 -4.05
CA PRO A 294 32.48 -6.34 -5.09
C PRO A 294 33.46 -5.33 -5.70
N ALA A 295 33.52 -5.28 -7.03
CA ALA A 295 34.34 -4.32 -7.76
C ALA A 295 33.76 -2.90 -7.67
N ASP A 296 32.43 -2.80 -7.72
CA ASP A 296 31.70 -1.55 -7.50
C ASP A 296 31.36 -1.41 -6.01
N ARG A 297 31.77 -0.31 -5.42
CA ARG A 297 31.50 0.03 -4.02
C ARG A 297 30.73 1.33 -3.84
N ASP A 298 30.40 2.00 -4.93
CA ASP A 298 29.64 3.23 -4.89
C ASP A 298 28.15 2.88 -4.78
N ILE A 299 27.48 3.41 -3.77
CA ILE A 299 26.06 3.12 -3.49
C ILE A 299 25.34 4.42 -3.18
N THR A 300 24.21 4.65 -3.83
CA THR A 300 23.27 5.71 -3.48
C THR A 300 22.15 5.14 -2.61
N VAL A 301 22.04 5.68 -1.39
CA VAL A 301 20.98 5.36 -0.41
C VAL A 301 19.90 6.41 -0.52
N TRP A 302 18.68 6.00 -0.86
CA TRP A 302 17.55 6.88 -1.00
C TRP A 302 16.65 6.85 0.23
N THR A 303 16.21 8.03 0.66
CA THR A 303 15.20 8.22 1.71
C THR A 303 14.44 9.52 1.47
N ASP A 304 13.30 9.69 2.13
CA ASP A 304 12.57 10.95 2.11
C ASP A 304 12.95 11.87 3.30
N ASP A 305 12.35 13.05 3.33
CA ASP A 305 12.63 14.10 4.31
C ASP A 305 11.78 14.00 5.59
N GLU A 306 10.93 12.96 5.71
CA GLU A 306 10.21 12.69 6.95
C GLU A 306 11.22 12.36 8.08
N PRO A 307 11.05 12.94 9.30
CA PRO A 307 12.11 12.89 10.33
C PRO A 307 12.59 11.50 10.73
N ASP A 308 11.66 10.52 10.93
CA ASP A 308 12.06 9.17 11.31
C ASP A 308 12.70 8.43 10.12
N ARG A 309 12.19 8.61 8.90
CA ARG A 309 12.70 8.00 7.67
C ARG A 309 14.07 8.53 7.28
N LYS A 310 14.30 9.83 7.47
CA LYS A 310 15.62 10.43 7.28
C LYS A 310 16.66 9.80 8.23
N ARG A 311 16.31 9.62 9.51
CA ARG A 311 17.19 8.94 10.49
C ARG A 311 17.48 7.48 10.14
N ILE A 312 16.47 6.78 9.56
CA ILE A 312 16.68 5.44 9.02
C ILE A 312 17.67 5.45 7.85
N GLY A 313 17.52 6.41 6.94
CA GLY A 313 18.46 6.60 5.83
C GLY A 313 19.88 6.87 6.30
N GLU A 314 20.04 7.72 7.32
CA GLU A 314 21.34 8.01 7.96
C GLU A 314 21.93 6.73 8.61
N TYR A 315 21.11 5.98 9.37
CA TYR A 315 21.54 4.69 9.93
C TYR A 315 22.01 3.73 8.84
N TYR A 316 21.26 3.60 7.75
CA TYR A 316 21.58 2.66 6.68
C TYR A 316 22.82 3.08 5.89
N HIS A 317 22.99 4.38 5.62
CA HIS A 317 24.20 4.95 5.05
C HIS A 317 25.44 4.61 5.90
N ASP A 318 25.37 4.81 7.22
CA ASP A 318 26.47 4.51 8.14
C ASP A 318 26.77 3.02 8.19
N LEU A 319 25.74 2.17 8.17
CA LEU A 319 25.89 0.72 8.11
C LEU A 319 26.66 0.27 6.86
N LEU A 320 26.28 0.78 5.68
CA LEU A 320 26.97 0.46 4.42
C LEU A 320 28.41 0.97 4.42
N THR A 321 28.67 2.14 4.98
CA THR A 321 30.01 2.68 5.14
C THR A 321 30.87 1.78 6.05
N GLN A 322 30.32 1.27 7.15
CA GLN A 322 31.02 0.32 8.04
C GLN A 322 31.30 -1.04 7.37
N LEU A 323 30.51 -1.40 6.35
CA LEU A 323 30.74 -2.58 5.51
C LEU A 323 31.78 -2.33 4.40
N GLY A 324 32.27 -1.09 4.26
CA GLY A 324 33.33 -0.72 3.32
C GLY A 324 32.83 -0.27 1.95
N PHE A 325 31.57 0.18 1.85
CA PHE A 325 31.03 0.83 0.65
C PHE A 325 31.23 2.35 0.70
N ASN A 326 31.28 2.99 -0.45
CA ASN A 326 31.25 4.44 -0.61
C ASN A 326 29.77 4.87 -0.73
N ALA A 327 29.09 4.92 0.40
CA ALA A 327 27.66 5.24 0.41
C ALA A 327 27.44 6.76 0.30
N THR A 328 26.46 7.17 -0.48
CA THR A 328 25.97 8.54 -0.59
C THR A 328 24.50 8.59 -0.22
N LEU A 329 24.15 9.36 0.80
CA LEU A 329 22.75 9.54 1.21
C LEU A 329 22.07 10.58 0.33
N LYS A 330 20.93 10.23 -0.27
CA LYS A 330 20.09 11.09 -1.07
C LYS A 330 18.73 11.24 -0.41
N VAL A 331 18.47 12.42 0.14
CA VAL A 331 17.21 12.78 0.78
C VAL A 331 16.40 13.63 -0.19
N ILE A 332 15.16 13.25 -0.46
CA ILE A 332 14.24 14.02 -1.32
C ILE A 332 12.90 14.24 -0.60
N ALA A 333 12.06 15.13 -1.14
CA ALA A 333 10.76 15.40 -0.57
C ALA A 333 9.84 14.16 -0.63
N GLY A 334 9.09 13.91 0.45
CA GLY A 334 8.26 12.72 0.58
C GLY A 334 7.15 12.60 -0.47
N ASP A 335 6.63 13.73 -0.94
CA ASP A 335 5.58 13.80 -1.97
C ASP A 335 6.01 13.29 -3.36
N VAL A 336 7.33 13.26 -3.64
CA VAL A 336 7.90 12.75 -4.90
C VAL A 336 8.76 11.50 -4.71
N TYR A 337 8.94 11.04 -3.48
CA TYR A 337 9.86 9.94 -3.20
C TYR A 337 9.49 8.67 -3.97
N TRP A 338 8.27 8.18 -3.78
CA TRP A 338 7.81 6.90 -4.35
C TRP A 338 7.81 6.90 -5.87
N THR A 339 7.32 7.98 -6.49
CA THR A 339 7.34 8.12 -7.95
C THR A 339 8.75 8.20 -8.49
N THR A 340 9.68 8.83 -7.75
CA THR A 340 11.08 8.94 -8.18
C THR A 340 11.79 7.59 -8.15
N ILE A 341 11.74 6.86 -7.03
CA ILE A 341 12.42 5.56 -6.91
C ILE A 341 11.73 4.44 -7.68
N GLY A 342 10.41 4.56 -7.91
CA GLY A 342 9.61 3.62 -8.70
C GLY A 342 9.79 3.75 -10.22
N ASN A 343 10.47 4.79 -10.70
CA ASN A 343 10.73 4.97 -12.13
C ASN A 343 12.06 4.32 -12.53
N GLN A 344 12.03 3.45 -13.55
CA GLN A 344 13.25 2.80 -14.04
C GLN A 344 14.26 3.77 -14.66
N SER A 345 13.78 4.91 -15.17
CA SER A 345 14.63 5.96 -15.77
C SER A 345 15.36 6.81 -14.75
N THR A 346 15.00 6.73 -13.46
CA THR A 346 15.73 7.46 -12.41
C THR A 346 17.10 6.83 -12.24
N PRO A 347 18.19 7.61 -12.41
CA PRO A 347 19.53 7.08 -12.25
C PRO A 347 19.84 6.80 -10.77
N ASP A 348 20.74 5.85 -10.57
CA ASP A 348 21.34 5.55 -9.26
C ASP A 348 20.35 5.18 -8.14
N VAL A 349 19.22 4.55 -8.50
CA VAL A 349 18.34 3.89 -7.54
C VAL A 349 18.96 2.54 -7.19
N ASP A 350 19.88 2.54 -6.23
CA ASP A 350 20.61 1.34 -5.81
C ASP A 350 19.91 0.66 -4.63
N THR A 351 19.62 1.43 -3.59
CA THR A 351 19.00 0.95 -2.35
C THR A 351 18.36 2.12 -1.60
N GLY A 352 17.52 1.81 -0.62
CA GLY A 352 16.91 2.82 0.22
C GLY A 352 15.81 2.25 1.11
N PHE A 353 15.13 3.14 1.79
CA PHE A 353 13.98 2.85 2.61
C PHE A 353 12.79 2.47 1.74
N ALA A 354 12.03 1.49 2.20
CA ALA A 354 10.69 1.20 1.67
C ALA A 354 9.79 0.62 2.76
N ASP A 355 8.50 0.74 2.54
CA ASP A 355 7.46 0.09 3.33
C ASP A 355 6.35 -0.42 2.41
N TRP A 356 5.55 -1.33 2.94
CA TRP A 356 4.29 -1.73 2.33
C TRP A 356 3.24 -1.95 3.40
N PHE A 357 2.10 -1.35 3.22
CA PHE A 357 0.88 -1.58 4.01
C PHE A 357 -0.09 -2.38 3.17
N GLN A 358 -0.72 -3.39 3.76
CA GLN A 358 -1.64 -4.23 3.00
C GLN A 358 -2.77 -3.41 2.36
N ASP A 359 -3.06 -3.72 1.11
CA ASP A 359 -4.24 -3.24 0.39
C ASP A 359 -5.44 -4.19 0.59
N PHE A 360 -5.16 -5.50 0.74
CA PHE A 360 -6.17 -6.52 1.02
C PHE A 360 -5.56 -7.72 1.79
N PRO A 361 -6.37 -8.48 2.56
CA PRO A 361 -5.88 -9.49 3.50
C PRO A 361 -5.48 -10.79 2.78
N HIS A 362 -4.47 -10.74 1.95
CA HIS A 362 -3.93 -11.90 1.22
C HIS A 362 -2.42 -11.75 0.98
N PRO A 363 -1.61 -12.82 1.11
CA PRO A 363 -0.16 -12.74 0.92
C PRO A 363 0.27 -12.23 -0.46
N ASP A 364 -0.51 -12.49 -1.49
CA ASP A 364 -0.22 -12.02 -2.86
C ASP A 364 -0.10 -10.49 -2.95
N ASP A 365 -0.72 -9.77 -2.02
CA ASP A 365 -0.60 -8.32 -1.88
C ASP A 365 0.84 -7.86 -1.56
N PHE A 366 1.61 -8.69 -0.86
CA PHE A 366 3.03 -8.44 -0.58
C PHE A 366 3.95 -9.01 -1.65
N PHE A 367 3.58 -10.11 -2.29
CA PHE A 367 4.46 -10.77 -3.25
C PHE A 367 4.34 -10.21 -4.65
N ARG A 368 3.13 -10.14 -5.20
CA ARG A 368 2.94 -9.76 -6.61
C ARG A 368 3.41 -8.36 -6.95
N PRO A 369 2.93 -7.29 -6.31
CA PRO A 369 3.35 -5.94 -6.68
C PRO A 369 4.81 -5.65 -6.38
N LEU A 370 5.39 -6.33 -5.37
CA LEU A 370 6.67 -5.97 -4.79
C LEU A 370 7.84 -6.85 -5.23
N LEU A 371 7.58 -8.10 -5.63
CA LEU A 371 8.62 -9.11 -5.86
C LEU A 371 8.49 -9.87 -7.17
N ASN A 372 7.32 -9.85 -7.85
CA ASN A 372 7.15 -10.51 -9.14
C ASN A 372 7.89 -9.76 -10.25
N GLY A 373 8.66 -10.47 -11.09
CA GLY A 373 9.38 -9.87 -12.20
C GLY A 373 8.48 -9.13 -13.21
N ALA A 374 7.22 -9.58 -13.39
CA ALA A 374 6.24 -8.91 -14.23
C ALA A 374 5.79 -7.54 -13.66
N SER A 375 6.00 -7.29 -12.38
CA SER A 375 5.67 -6.01 -11.71
C SER A 375 6.80 -4.99 -11.78
N ILE A 376 7.87 -5.25 -12.53
CA ILE A 376 8.91 -4.27 -12.83
C ILE A 376 8.38 -3.34 -13.93
N LEU A 377 7.70 -2.27 -13.53
CA LEU A 377 7.10 -1.30 -14.44
C LEU A 377 8.08 -0.19 -14.83
N PRO A 378 7.97 0.42 -16.03
CA PRO A 378 8.80 1.55 -16.43
C PRO A 378 8.63 2.77 -15.52
N THR A 379 7.40 3.01 -15.04
CA THR A 379 6.99 4.13 -14.18
C THR A 379 6.13 3.62 -13.03
N ASN A 380 6.18 4.29 -11.89
CA ASN A 380 5.39 3.99 -10.69
C ASN A 380 5.42 2.50 -10.25
N GLY A 381 6.56 1.81 -10.51
CA GLY A 381 6.74 0.42 -10.13
C GLY A 381 6.98 0.26 -8.62
N ASN A 382 6.33 -0.74 -8.01
CA ASN A 382 6.48 -1.05 -6.59
C ASN A 382 7.55 -2.11 -6.33
N ASN A 383 7.97 -2.88 -7.34
CA ASN A 383 9.11 -3.81 -7.23
C ASN A 383 10.43 -3.03 -7.26
N LEU A 384 10.72 -2.32 -6.16
CA LEU A 384 11.89 -1.44 -6.02
C LEU A 384 13.20 -2.22 -6.05
N SER A 385 13.19 -3.46 -5.56
CA SER A 385 14.34 -4.37 -5.62
C SER A 385 14.61 -4.89 -7.02
N ARG A 386 13.68 -4.66 -7.95
CA ARG A 386 13.72 -5.20 -9.31
C ARG A 386 13.99 -6.70 -9.32
N ALA A 387 13.41 -7.39 -8.33
CA ALA A 387 13.50 -8.84 -8.22
C ALA A 387 12.85 -9.49 -9.45
N ASN A 388 13.58 -10.41 -10.05
CA ASN A 388 13.12 -11.20 -11.20
C ASN A 388 13.68 -12.61 -11.01
N LEU A 389 12.91 -13.44 -10.35
CA LEU A 389 13.28 -14.79 -9.93
C LEU A 389 12.29 -15.78 -10.55
N PRO A 390 12.51 -16.25 -11.80
CA PRO A 390 11.50 -16.97 -12.58
C PRO A 390 10.89 -18.19 -11.88
N GLU A 391 11.65 -18.91 -11.06
CA GLU A 391 11.14 -20.08 -10.31
C GLU A 391 10.17 -19.64 -9.20
N LEU A 392 10.49 -18.57 -8.47
CA LEU A 392 9.62 -18.04 -7.42
C LEU A 392 8.41 -17.31 -8.03
N ASP A 393 8.60 -16.60 -9.14
CA ASP A 393 7.52 -15.97 -9.90
C ASP A 393 6.53 -17.01 -10.41
N ALA A 394 7.01 -18.16 -10.92
CA ALA A 394 6.16 -19.26 -11.33
C ALA A 394 5.37 -19.86 -10.15
N LYS A 395 6.02 -20.00 -8.98
CA LYS A 395 5.37 -20.49 -7.76
C LYS A 395 4.31 -19.51 -7.27
N MET A 396 4.60 -18.22 -7.27
CA MET A 396 3.63 -17.16 -6.94
C MET A 396 2.41 -17.22 -7.88
N ASN A 397 2.63 -17.36 -9.19
CA ASN A 397 1.56 -17.47 -10.17
C ASN A 397 0.72 -18.74 -9.99
N GLU A 398 1.34 -19.87 -9.60
CA GLU A 398 0.61 -21.08 -9.24
C GLU A 398 -0.30 -20.86 -8.02
N LEU A 399 0.24 -20.22 -6.97
CA LEU A 399 -0.50 -19.96 -5.72
C LEU A 399 -1.69 -19.03 -5.94
N LEU A 400 -1.55 -18.04 -6.83
CA LEU A 400 -2.62 -17.12 -7.17
C LEU A 400 -3.88 -17.84 -7.71
N THR A 401 -3.74 -19.02 -8.32
CA THR A 401 -4.87 -19.77 -8.86
C THR A 401 -5.68 -20.52 -7.77
N LYS A 402 -5.22 -20.51 -6.53
CA LYS A 402 -5.80 -21.23 -5.39
C LYS A 402 -6.51 -20.27 -4.44
N GLN A 403 -7.46 -20.78 -3.67
CA GLN A 403 -8.02 -20.04 -2.56
C GLN A 403 -7.07 -20.11 -1.36
N ILE A 404 -6.91 -19.00 -0.63
CA ILE A 404 -6.07 -18.97 0.58
C ILE A 404 -6.54 -19.99 1.64
N THR A 405 -7.84 -20.27 1.64
CA THR A 405 -8.46 -21.25 2.55
C THR A 405 -8.30 -22.70 2.12
N ASP A 406 -7.74 -22.97 0.94
CA ASP A 406 -7.48 -24.33 0.49
C ASP A 406 -6.40 -25.00 1.36
N PRO A 407 -6.53 -26.29 1.66
CA PRO A 407 -5.58 -26.98 2.54
C PRO A 407 -4.13 -26.83 2.09
N GLY A 408 -3.27 -26.29 2.97
CA GLY A 408 -1.84 -26.15 2.75
C GLY A 408 -1.42 -24.95 1.90
N VAL A 409 -2.33 -24.09 1.44
CA VAL A 409 -1.98 -22.88 0.65
C VAL A 409 -1.26 -21.86 1.53
N GLU A 410 -1.71 -21.62 2.76
CA GLU A 410 -1.01 -20.75 3.70
C GLU A 410 0.45 -21.20 3.94
N GLN A 411 0.66 -22.52 4.10
CA GLN A 411 2.02 -23.06 4.25
C GLN A 411 2.89 -22.80 3.00
N GLN A 412 2.32 -22.91 1.80
CA GLN A 412 3.05 -22.63 0.57
C GLN A 412 3.43 -21.17 0.45
N TYR A 413 2.61 -20.23 0.97
CA TYR A 413 2.99 -18.81 1.06
C TYR A 413 4.07 -18.57 2.10
N ALA A 414 4.06 -19.25 3.25
CA ALA A 414 5.16 -19.20 4.22
C ALA A 414 6.48 -19.73 3.62
N ASP A 415 6.42 -20.81 2.85
CA ASP A 415 7.59 -21.35 2.16
C ASP A 415 8.10 -20.38 1.07
N LEU A 416 7.19 -19.68 0.39
CA LEU A 416 7.52 -18.65 -0.60
C LEU A 416 8.21 -17.46 0.04
N ASP A 417 7.71 -16.97 1.19
CA ASP A 417 8.33 -15.91 1.98
C ASP A 417 9.78 -16.27 2.32
N LYS A 418 9.98 -17.45 2.89
CA LYS A 418 11.31 -17.93 3.24
C LYS A 418 12.22 -18.03 2.01
N ALA A 419 11.71 -18.51 0.88
CA ALA A 419 12.49 -18.62 -0.36
C ALA A 419 12.94 -17.26 -0.90
N TYR A 420 12.09 -16.24 -0.86
CA TYR A 420 12.49 -14.86 -1.21
C TYR A 420 13.54 -14.32 -0.25
N MET A 421 13.41 -14.59 1.04
CA MET A 421 14.40 -14.16 2.03
C MET A 421 15.71 -14.92 1.95
N GLU A 422 15.72 -16.18 1.51
CA GLU A 422 16.96 -16.91 1.17
C GLU A 422 17.71 -16.25 0.01
N GLN A 423 16.98 -15.59 -0.93
CA GLN A 423 17.57 -14.76 -1.98
C GLN A 423 17.97 -13.34 -1.50
N ALA A 424 17.62 -13.00 -0.26
CA ALA A 424 17.92 -11.70 0.36
C ALA A 424 17.52 -10.50 -0.53
N VAL A 425 16.34 -10.55 -1.15
CA VAL A 425 15.87 -9.49 -2.06
C VAL A 425 15.58 -8.18 -1.31
N TRP A 426 15.26 -8.31 -0.02
CA TRP A 426 15.06 -7.21 0.94
C TRP A 426 15.96 -7.38 2.15
N ALA A 427 16.10 -6.33 2.93
CA ALA A 427 16.47 -6.40 4.33
C ALA A 427 15.32 -5.86 5.17
N PRO A 428 14.30 -6.69 5.50
CA PRO A 428 13.19 -6.31 6.36
C PRO A 428 13.69 -6.05 7.77
N TYR A 429 13.07 -5.06 8.44
CA TYR A 429 13.52 -4.69 9.78
C TYR A 429 12.38 -4.43 10.78
N GLY A 430 11.16 -4.23 10.33
CA GLY A 430 10.08 -4.00 11.29
C GLY A 430 8.68 -3.94 10.70
N ASN A 431 7.70 -4.10 11.60
CA ASN A 431 6.29 -3.90 11.35
C ASN A 431 5.83 -2.74 12.23
N GLU A 432 5.42 -1.61 11.65
CA GLU A 432 5.05 -0.42 12.41
C GLU A 432 3.65 -0.56 13.00
N GLN A 433 3.53 -0.18 14.26
CA GLN A 433 2.25 -0.07 14.95
C GLN A 433 1.63 1.31 14.66
N PHE A 434 0.34 1.34 14.33
CA PHE A 434 -0.39 2.59 14.17
C PHE A 434 -0.55 3.32 15.49
N THR A 435 -0.48 4.65 15.42
CA THR A 435 -0.82 5.51 16.54
C THR A 435 -2.08 6.30 16.22
N THR A 436 -3.08 6.23 17.10
CA THR A 436 -4.26 7.10 17.07
C THR A 436 -4.14 8.10 18.22
N PHE A 437 -4.09 9.40 17.91
CA PHE A 437 -4.09 10.45 18.90
C PHE A 437 -5.13 11.50 18.53
N LEU A 438 -6.13 11.71 19.42
CA LEU A 438 -7.29 12.55 19.17
C LEU A 438 -7.35 13.74 20.10
N SER A 439 -8.05 14.81 19.69
CA SER A 439 -8.39 15.95 20.55
C SER A 439 -9.43 15.56 21.60
N GLU A 440 -9.59 16.39 22.63
CA GLU A 440 -10.62 16.18 23.66
C GLU A 440 -12.05 16.28 23.11
N ARG A 441 -12.23 16.94 21.96
CA ARG A 441 -13.53 17.08 21.29
C ARG A 441 -14.02 15.79 20.66
N MET A 442 -13.11 14.88 20.33
CA MET A 442 -13.45 13.61 19.69
C MET A 442 -13.99 12.59 20.67
N ASP A 443 -14.95 11.80 20.22
CA ASP A 443 -15.39 10.58 20.91
C ASP A 443 -14.39 9.46 20.56
N PHE A 444 -13.47 9.20 21.50
CA PHE A 444 -12.36 8.27 21.29
C PHE A 444 -12.84 6.84 21.09
N ASP A 445 -13.90 6.43 21.79
CA ASP A 445 -14.41 5.04 21.73
C ASP A 445 -15.11 4.73 20.40
N LYS A 446 -15.70 5.75 19.77
CA LYS A 446 -16.32 5.61 18.45
C LYS A 446 -15.36 5.74 17.28
N SER A 447 -14.29 6.53 17.46
CA SER A 447 -13.32 6.82 16.41
C SER A 447 -12.22 5.77 16.42
N TYR A 448 -12.13 4.96 15.37
CA TYR A 448 -11.12 3.89 15.28
C TYR A 448 -10.36 3.94 13.96
N GLN A 449 -9.21 3.27 13.94
CA GLN A 449 -8.45 3.03 12.72
C GLN A 449 -8.81 1.65 12.16
N HIS A 450 -9.00 1.60 10.87
CA HIS A 450 -9.23 0.35 10.16
C HIS A 450 -7.89 -0.27 9.77
N LEU A 451 -7.75 -1.59 9.91
CA LEU A 451 -6.50 -2.30 9.60
C LEU A 451 -5.99 -2.08 8.17
N LEU A 452 -6.92 -1.97 7.19
CA LEU A 452 -6.57 -1.73 5.79
C LEU A 452 -6.42 -0.25 5.47
N PHE A 453 -7.38 0.59 5.92
CA PHE A 453 -7.51 1.96 5.44
C PHE A 453 -6.98 2.99 6.42
N LYS A 454 -6.33 2.56 7.50
CA LYS A 454 -5.83 3.41 8.60
C LYS A 454 -6.96 4.24 9.22
N GLN A 455 -7.37 5.32 8.55
CA GLN A 455 -8.41 6.22 9.03
C GLN A 455 -9.77 5.88 8.41
N ASP A 456 -10.66 5.34 9.20
CA ASP A 456 -12.06 5.24 8.80
C ASP A 456 -12.79 6.53 9.20
N PHE A 457 -12.85 7.48 8.28
CA PHE A 457 -13.51 8.77 8.50
C PHE A 457 -15.00 8.63 8.82
N THR A 458 -15.64 7.51 8.48
CA THR A 458 -17.04 7.26 8.82
C THR A 458 -17.23 7.00 10.31
N SER A 459 -16.20 6.48 10.98
CA SER A 459 -16.21 6.24 12.43
C SER A 459 -16.03 7.52 13.25
N PHE A 460 -15.42 8.56 12.67
CA PHE A 460 -15.07 9.77 13.41
C PHE A 460 -16.33 10.45 13.98
N ALA A 461 -16.32 10.68 15.29
CA ALA A 461 -17.42 11.29 16.01
C ALA A 461 -16.92 12.39 16.95
N VAL A 462 -17.67 13.48 17.02
CA VAL A 462 -17.46 14.59 17.96
C VAL A 462 -18.39 14.38 19.15
N LYS A 463 -17.92 14.74 20.37
CA LYS A 463 -18.72 14.68 21.60
C LYS A 463 -19.84 15.69 21.61
#